data_19759b4211c339ef478ce5067e5af350
#
_entry.id   19759b4211c339ef478ce5067e5af350
#
_cell.length_a   1.000
_cell.length_b   1.000
_cell.length_c   1.000
_cell.angle_alpha   90.00
_cell.angle_beta   90.00
_cell.angle_gamma   90.00
#
_symmetry.space_group_name_H-M   'P 1'
#
loop_
_entity.id
_entity.type
_entity.pdbx_description
1 polymer ?
#
loop_
_entity_poly.entity_id
_entity_poly.type
_entity_poly.pdbx_seq_one_letter_code
_entity_poly.pdbx_strand_id
1 'polypeptide(L)'
;NVGSSKVGSASRVALFGDLHIHTGLSIDAYMNGTREGPDAAYRYAQGEPIPSPSGSTLQILKPLDFQAVTDHGGFLGMTAAMDDPNSGPGKHPLGIRLQNAKTHKERLEIYYAMYDYWDPDGVTGFTNPGPDFVNDLLDMRVVRSAWQEVIDAAERHNRPGEFTTFIGYEFTAYGPSIRNLHRNVIFQGSRVPRQPFREQDSHNPEDLWDWMDRLRAQGIEALAIPHNSNGS
;
A
#
# COMPACT_ATOMS: atom_id res chain seq x y z
N ASN A 1 0.91 6.59 60.57
CA ASN A 1 1.54 5.73 59.59
C ASN A 1 0.67 5.71 58.34
N VAL A 2 1.04 6.58 57.39
CA VAL A 2 0.44 6.59 56.04
C VAL A 2 1.29 5.61 55.22
N GLY A 3 0.71 4.47 54.87
CA GLY A 3 1.35 3.48 54.04
C GLY A 3 1.56 4.04 52.62
N SER A 4 2.82 4.26 52.26
CA SER A 4 3.25 4.57 50.89
C SER A 4 3.03 3.32 50.03
N SER A 5 1.95 3.27 49.26
CA SER A 5 1.78 2.31 48.20
C SER A 5 2.84 2.61 47.12
N LYS A 6 3.88 1.79 47.03
CA LYS A 6 4.78 1.77 45.87
C LYS A 6 3.95 1.41 44.64
N VAL A 7 3.65 2.41 43.83
CA VAL A 7 3.20 2.16 42.46
C VAL A 7 4.41 1.48 41.77
N GLY A 8 4.27 0.18 41.50
CA GLY A 8 5.27 -0.57 40.78
C GLY A 8 5.47 0.11 39.42
N SER A 9 6.70 0.52 39.10
CA SER A 9 7.01 1.00 37.77
C SER A 9 6.82 -0.15 36.80
N ALA A 10 5.77 -0.08 35.98
CA ALA A 10 5.65 -1.01 34.88
C ALA A 10 6.95 -0.92 34.04
N SER A 11 7.66 -2.02 33.92
CA SER A 11 8.87 -2.07 33.09
C SER A 11 8.49 -1.74 31.65
N ARG A 12 9.15 -0.75 31.05
CA ARG A 12 8.97 -0.45 29.63
C ARG A 12 9.55 -1.61 28.81
N VAL A 13 8.76 -2.12 27.88
CA VAL A 13 9.20 -3.16 26.93
C VAL A 13 9.37 -2.49 25.57
N ALA A 14 10.47 -2.81 24.87
CA ALA A 14 10.67 -2.41 23.49
C ALA A 14 9.88 -3.35 22.58
N LEU A 15 9.07 -2.79 21.69
CA LEU A 15 8.33 -3.51 20.65
C LEU A 15 8.99 -3.22 19.30
N PHE A 16 9.08 -4.24 18.44
CA PHE A 16 9.69 -4.19 17.13
C PHE A 16 8.65 -4.53 16.07
N GLY A 17 8.54 -3.70 15.04
CA GLY A 17 7.57 -3.92 13.97
C GLY A 17 7.92 -3.15 12.71
N ASP A 18 7.09 -3.32 11.69
CA ASP A 18 7.24 -2.65 10.41
C ASP A 18 5.91 -2.01 9.99
N LEU A 19 5.97 -0.76 9.58
CA LEU A 19 4.81 0.02 9.14
C LEU A 19 4.92 0.40 7.65
N HIS A 20 5.84 -0.22 6.91
CA HIS A 20 6.06 0.07 5.50
C HIS A 20 6.30 -1.22 4.72
N ILE A 21 5.22 -1.90 4.35
CA ILE A 21 5.25 -3.18 3.63
C ILE A 21 4.36 -3.09 2.40
N HIS A 22 4.93 -3.49 1.24
CA HIS A 22 4.21 -3.62 -0.01
C HIS A 22 4.03 -5.09 -0.38
N THR A 23 2.83 -5.42 -0.86
CA THR A 23 2.44 -6.78 -1.28
C THR A 23 2.13 -6.83 -2.78
N GLY A 24 1.64 -7.97 -3.26
CA GLY A 24 1.18 -8.10 -4.64
C GLY A 24 -0.02 -7.21 -5.02
N LEU A 25 -0.60 -6.48 -4.05
CA LEU A 25 -1.62 -5.47 -4.33
C LEU A 25 -1.02 -4.10 -4.70
N SER A 26 0.25 -3.88 -4.38
CA SER A 26 0.97 -2.64 -4.73
C SER A 26 1.53 -2.72 -6.15
N ILE A 27 1.36 -1.65 -6.91
CA ILE A 27 1.81 -1.59 -8.31
C ILE A 27 3.31 -1.87 -8.45
N ASP A 28 4.14 -1.26 -7.62
CA ASP A 28 5.59 -1.38 -7.65
C ASP A 28 6.06 -2.78 -7.25
N ALA A 29 5.53 -3.34 -6.17
CA ALA A 29 5.87 -4.67 -5.70
C ALA A 29 5.46 -5.74 -6.73
N TYR A 30 4.26 -5.61 -7.32
CA TYR A 30 3.80 -6.53 -8.36
C TYR A 30 4.70 -6.51 -9.60
N MET A 31 5.06 -5.31 -10.09
CA MET A 31 5.95 -5.14 -11.23
C MET A 31 7.36 -5.69 -10.97
N ASN A 32 7.80 -5.68 -9.72
CA ASN A 32 9.05 -6.29 -9.26
C ASN A 32 8.95 -7.80 -8.97
N GLY A 33 7.78 -8.41 -9.15
CA GLY A 33 7.60 -9.86 -9.10
C GLY A 33 6.93 -10.38 -7.83
N THR A 34 6.59 -9.54 -6.85
CA THR A 34 5.83 -9.94 -5.67
C THR A 34 4.43 -10.39 -6.09
N ARG A 35 4.00 -11.54 -5.55
CA ARG A 35 2.66 -12.11 -5.79
C ARG A 35 1.92 -12.39 -4.49
N GLU A 36 2.65 -12.42 -3.38
CA GLU A 36 2.10 -12.62 -2.06
C GLU A 36 1.24 -11.43 -1.64
N GLY A 37 0.05 -11.71 -1.12
CA GLY A 37 -0.89 -10.70 -0.64
C GLY A 37 -0.68 -10.34 0.84
N PRO A 38 -1.57 -9.48 1.40
CA PRO A 38 -1.47 -9.00 2.78
C PRO A 38 -1.45 -10.13 3.83
N ASP A 39 -2.20 -11.20 3.63
CA ASP A 39 -2.22 -12.34 4.54
C ASP A 39 -0.84 -13.00 4.68
N ALA A 40 -0.14 -13.21 3.56
CA ALA A 40 1.20 -13.78 3.55
C ALA A 40 2.22 -12.84 4.23
N ALA A 41 2.08 -11.52 4.05
CA ALA A 41 2.93 -10.54 4.72
C ALA A 41 2.78 -10.62 6.25
N TYR A 42 1.56 -10.73 6.76
CA TYR A 42 1.34 -10.90 8.22
C TYR A 42 1.83 -12.26 8.74
N ARG A 43 1.66 -13.34 8.00
CA ARG A 43 2.23 -14.65 8.37
C ARG A 43 3.75 -14.61 8.43
N TYR A 44 4.39 -13.99 7.44
CA TYR A 44 5.84 -13.79 7.45
C TYR A 44 6.31 -13.01 8.67
N ALA A 45 5.65 -11.90 9.01
CA ALA A 45 5.97 -11.11 10.20
C ALA A 45 5.86 -11.91 11.51
N GLN A 46 4.97 -12.88 11.55
CA GLN A 46 4.80 -13.79 12.70
C GLN A 46 5.78 -14.98 12.68
N GLY A 47 6.70 -15.02 11.72
CA GLY A 47 7.75 -16.04 11.63
C GLY A 47 7.38 -17.25 10.78
N GLU A 48 6.26 -17.24 10.06
CA GLU A 48 5.94 -18.30 9.12
C GLU A 48 6.76 -18.18 7.82
N PRO A 49 7.18 -19.30 7.23
CA PRO A 49 7.86 -19.27 5.94
C PRO A 49 6.88 -18.93 4.81
N ILE A 50 7.31 -18.09 3.88
CA ILE A 50 6.57 -17.76 2.66
C ILE A 50 7.41 -18.03 1.41
N PRO A 51 6.80 -18.30 0.24
CA PRO A 51 7.54 -18.44 -1.01
C PRO A 51 8.13 -17.07 -1.44
N SER A 52 9.28 -17.13 -2.07
CA SER A 52 9.91 -15.99 -2.75
C SER A 52 9.60 -16.04 -4.25
N PRO A 53 9.54 -14.91 -4.95
CA PRO A 53 9.46 -14.87 -6.41
C PRO A 53 10.56 -15.66 -7.13
N SER A 54 11.71 -15.84 -6.50
CA SER A 54 12.82 -16.66 -7.02
C SER A 54 12.64 -18.16 -6.82
N GLY A 55 11.55 -18.62 -6.17
CA GLY A 55 11.30 -20.02 -5.83
C GLY A 55 11.97 -20.51 -4.55
N SER A 56 12.69 -19.65 -3.85
CA SER A 56 13.21 -19.94 -2.51
C SER A 56 12.16 -19.70 -1.43
N THR A 57 12.42 -20.16 -0.21
CA THR A 57 11.58 -19.86 0.95
C THR A 57 12.22 -18.73 1.75
N LEU A 58 11.41 -17.74 2.12
CA LEU A 58 11.78 -16.65 3.01
C LEU A 58 11.16 -16.85 4.37
N GLN A 59 11.92 -16.62 5.42
CA GLN A 59 11.45 -16.69 6.80
C GLN A 59 12.22 -15.69 7.65
N ILE A 60 11.52 -14.89 8.44
CA ILE A 60 12.13 -13.99 9.41
C ILE A 60 12.64 -14.80 10.61
N LEU A 61 13.83 -14.46 11.10
CA LEU A 61 14.45 -15.20 12.22
C LEU A 61 13.77 -14.93 13.56
N LYS A 62 13.25 -13.73 13.74
CA LYS A 62 12.55 -13.29 14.94
C LYS A 62 11.23 -12.64 14.55
N PRO A 63 10.10 -13.18 15.01
CA PRO A 63 8.81 -12.55 14.77
C PRO A 63 8.76 -11.11 15.22
N LEU A 64 7.98 -10.30 14.53
CA LEU A 64 7.67 -8.92 14.89
C LEU A 64 6.57 -8.87 15.95
N ASP A 65 6.50 -7.75 16.68
CA ASP A 65 5.44 -7.48 17.65
C ASP A 65 4.23 -6.77 17.00
N PHE A 66 4.47 -6.05 15.90
CA PHE A 66 3.41 -5.37 15.15
C PHE A 66 3.77 -5.16 13.68
N GLN A 67 2.74 -5.00 12.82
CA GLN A 67 2.93 -4.69 11.40
C GLN A 67 1.73 -3.93 10.83
N ALA A 68 1.99 -3.09 9.81
CA ALA A 68 0.98 -2.61 8.88
C ALA A 68 1.41 -2.93 7.44
N VAL A 69 0.51 -3.53 6.67
CA VAL A 69 0.64 -3.57 5.21
C VAL A 69 0.19 -2.22 4.68
N THR A 70 1.03 -1.59 3.86
CA THR A 70 0.85 -0.22 3.37
C THR A 70 1.09 -0.14 1.87
N ASP A 71 0.40 -0.99 1.12
CA ASP A 71 0.41 -0.96 -0.34
C ASP A 71 0.03 0.44 -0.87
N HIS A 72 0.58 0.86 -2.00
CA HIS A 72 0.20 2.11 -2.65
C HIS A 72 -1.31 2.18 -2.85
N GLY A 73 -1.93 3.27 -2.41
CA GLY A 73 -3.36 3.53 -2.61
C GLY A 73 -3.71 3.74 -4.07
N GLY A 74 -2.79 4.32 -4.83
CA GLY A 74 -2.90 4.46 -6.27
C GLY A 74 -2.80 3.12 -6.98
N PHE A 75 -3.77 2.86 -7.86
CA PHE A 75 -3.86 1.59 -8.60
C PHE A 75 -3.85 0.34 -7.71
N LEU A 76 -4.30 0.44 -6.46
CA LEU A 76 -4.35 -0.67 -5.51
C LEU A 76 -5.07 -1.89 -6.11
N GLY A 77 -4.36 -3.03 -6.20
CA GLY A 77 -4.83 -4.28 -6.79
C GLY A 77 -4.96 -4.28 -8.31
N MET A 78 -4.78 -3.14 -8.97
CA MET A 78 -5.00 -3.02 -10.42
C MET A 78 -4.03 -3.85 -11.24
N THR A 79 -2.76 -3.95 -10.85
CA THR A 79 -1.75 -4.73 -11.58
C THR A 79 -2.04 -6.23 -11.56
N ALA A 80 -2.52 -6.76 -10.45
CA ALA A 80 -3.00 -8.14 -10.37
C ALA A 80 -4.22 -8.36 -11.28
N ALA A 81 -5.16 -7.41 -11.31
CA ALA A 81 -6.30 -7.47 -12.20
C ALA A 81 -5.93 -7.33 -13.68
N MET A 82 -4.89 -6.56 -14.01
CA MET A 82 -4.35 -6.47 -15.39
C MET A 82 -3.72 -7.78 -15.88
N ASP A 83 -3.20 -8.59 -14.98
CA ASP A 83 -2.60 -9.90 -15.31
C ASP A 83 -3.66 -11.02 -15.50
N ASP A 84 -4.92 -10.75 -15.12
CA ASP A 84 -6.06 -11.65 -15.40
C ASP A 84 -6.74 -11.29 -16.74
N PRO A 85 -6.61 -12.12 -17.79
CA PRO A 85 -7.18 -11.84 -19.11
C PRO A 85 -8.72 -11.76 -19.12
N ASN A 86 -9.38 -12.25 -18.09
CA ASN A 86 -10.84 -12.25 -18.00
C ASN A 86 -11.37 -10.95 -17.35
N SER A 87 -10.53 -10.21 -16.63
CA SER A 87 -10.90 -8.95 -15.99
C SER A 87 -11.11 -7.81 -17.00
N GLY A 88 -11.75 -6.72 -16.56
CA GLY A 88 -11.82 -5.48 -17.34
C GLY A 88 -10.43 -4.88 -17.56
N PRO A 89 -9.62 -4.65 -16.51
CA PRO A 89 -8.24 -4.19 -16.63
C PRO A 89 -7.35 -5.09 -17.46
N GLY A 90 -7.54 -6.42 -17.43
CA GLY A 90 -6.79 -7.37 -18.24
C GLY A 90 -7.07 -7.29 -19.74
N LYS A 91 -8.23 -6.78 -20.13
CA LYS A 91 -8.60 -6.51 -21.53
C LYS A 91 -8.13 -5.15 -22.03
N HIS A 92 -7.69 -4.27 -21.13
CA HIS A 92 -7.11 -3.00 -21.49
C HIS A 92 -5.75 -3.19 -22.20
N PRO A 93 -5.33 -2.31 -23.16
CA PRO A 93 -4.06 -2.46 -23.86
C PRO A 93 -2.84 -2.64 -22.95
N LEU A 94 -2.76 -1.93 -21.80
CA LEU A 94 -1.70 -2.12 -20.82
C LEU A 94 -1.78 -3.49 -20.12
N GLY A 95 -2.98 -4.01 -19.84
CA GLY A 95 -3.17 -5.34 -19.28
C GLY A 95 -2.68 -6.43 -20.25
N ILE A 96 -3.05 -6.32 -21.53
CA ILE A 96 -2.56 -7.23 -22.59
C ILE A 96 -1.03 -7.17 -22.70
N ARG A 97 -0.43 -5.99 -22.60
CA ARG A 97 1.03 -5.84 -22.58
C ARG A 97 1.64 -6.52 -21.36
N LEU A 98 1.04 -6.37 -20.17
CA LEU A 98 1.54 -6.96 -18.93
C LEU A 98 1.54 -8.50 -19.00
N GLN A 99 0.43 -9.10 -19.45
CA GLN A 99 0.30 -10.55 -19.62
C GLN A 99 1.34 -11.14 -20.60
N ASN A 100 1.80 -10.34 -21.57
CA ASN A 100 2.78 -10.72 -22.55
C ASN A 100 4.23 -10.37 -22.17
N ALA A 101 4.44 -9.58 -21.10
CA ALA A 101 5.77 -9.15 -20.67
C ALA A 101 6.62 -10.34 -20.19
N LYS A 102 7.78 -10.53 -20.82
CA LYS A 102 8.72 -11.63 -20.52
C LYS A 102 9.88 -11.20 -19.65
N THR A 103 10.15 -9.90 -19.60
CA THR A 103 11.31 -9.34 -18.91
C THR A 103 10.87 -8.32 -17.85
N HIS A 104 11.72 -8.14 -16.86
CA HIS A 104 11.52 -7.07 -15.88
C HIS A 104 11.48 -5.68 -16.54
N LYS A 105 12.31 -5.45 -17.57
CA LYS A 105 12.32 -4.19 -18.33
C LYS A 105 10.95 -3.88 -18.94
N GLU A 106 10.32 -4.86 -19.60
CA GLU A 106 8.99 -4.70 -20.19
C GLU A 106 7.93 -4.37 -19.12
N ARG A 107 8.01 -4.98 -17.94
CA ARG A 107 7.12 -4.64 -16.81
C ARG A 107 7.35 -3.22 -16.31
N LEU A 108 8.61 -2.78 -16.21
CA LEU A 108 8.92 -1.39 -15.83
C LEU A 108 8.42 -0.38 -16.87
N GLU A 109 8.48 -0.68 -18.16
CA GLU A 109 7.91 0.18 -19.21
C GLU A 109 6.39 0.33 -19.04
N ILE A 110 5.68 -0.72 -18.62
CA ILE A 110 4.25 -0.66 -18.33
C ILE A 110 3.98 0.16 -17.05
N TYR A 111 4.78 -0.10 -16.01
CA TYR A 111 4.74 0.68 -14.77
C TYR A 111 4.86 2.17 -15.03
N TYR A 112 5.88 2.59 -15.77
CA TYR A 112 6.06 3.98 -16.15
C TYR A 112 4.91 4.50 -17.01
N ALA A 113 4.39 3.72 -17.96
CA ALA A 113 3.24 4.14 -18.76
C ALA A 113 1.97 4.36 -17.95
N MET A 114 1.80 3.68 -16.82
CA MET A 114 0.72 3.96 -15.86
C MET A 114 0.95 5.25 -15.09
N TYR A 115 2.21 5.58 -14.78
CA TYR A 115 2.60 6.81 -14.06
C TYR A 115 2.85 8.01 -14.96
N ASP A 116 3.25 7.82 -16.23
CA ASP A 116 3.45 8.90 -17.20
C ASP A 116 2.19 9.73 -17.47
N TYR A 117 1.05 9.16 -17.16
CA TYR A 117 -0.18 9.92 -17.08
C TYR A 117 -0.04 11.15 -16.15
N TRP A 118 0.86 11.07 -15.17
CA TRP A 118 1.10 12.07 -14.14
C TRP A 118 2.32 12.96 -14.42
N ASP A 119 3.07 12.68 -15.49
CA ASP A 119 4.24 13.45 -15.87
C ASP A 119 3.94 14.30 -17.12
N PRO A 120 3.18 15.40 -16.99
CA PRO A 120 2.85 16.28 -18.10
C PRO A 120 4.11 16.93 -18.71
N ASP A 121 5.24 16.94 -17.99
CA ASP A 121 6.48 17.57 -18.40
C ASP A 121 7.43 16.59 -19.11
N GLY A 122 7.07 15.30 -19.26
CA GLY A 122 7.83 14.31 -20.02
C GLY A 122 9.21 13.98 -19.43
N VAL A 123 9.37 14.11 -18.13
CA VAL A 123 10.66 13.89 -17.43
C VAL A 123 11.10 12.42 -17.53
N THR A 124 10.15 11.49 -17.65
CA THR A 124 10.45 10.05 -17.79
C THR A 124 10.75 9.65 -19.24
N GLY A 125 10.47 10.51 -20.22
CA GLY A 125 10.72 10.25 -21.64
C GLY A 125 9.73 9.28 -22.29
N PHE A 126 8.64 8.90 -21.61
CA PHE A 126 7.58 8.08 -22.20
C PHE A 126 6.50 8.97 -22.83
N THR A 127 5.90 8.51 -23.91
CA THR A 127 4.80 9.23 -24.55
C THR A 127 3.52 9.04 -23.73
N ASN A 128 3.06 10.13 -23.12
CA ASN A 128 1.82 10.15 -22.36
C ASN A 128 0.62 9.81 -23.27
N PRO A 129 -0.11 8.70 -23.03
CA PRO A 129 -1.28 8.35 -23.83
C PRO A 129 -2.51 9.22 -23.55
N GLY A 130 -2.40 10.16 -22.58
CA GLY A 130 -3.47 11.06 -22.19
C GLY A 130 -4.36 10.54 -21.04
N PRO A 131 -5.10 11.46 -20.44
CA PRO A 131 -5.91 11.17 -19.24
C PRO A 131 -6.97 10.09 -19.46
N ASP A 132 -7.60 10.05 -20.61
CA ASP A 132 -8.69 9.10 -20.88
C ASP A 132 -8.18 7.65 -20.88
N PHE A 133 -6.95 7.42 -21.35
CA PHE A 133 -6.38 6.08 -21.45
C PHE A 133 -6.18 5.40 -20.08
N VAL A 134 -5.78 6.15 -19.07
CA VAL A 134 -5.58 5.60 -17.70
C VAL A 134 -6.88 5.60 -16.92
N ASN A 135 -7.78 6.55 -17.17
CA ASN A 135 -9.13 6.55 -16.59
C ASN A 135 -9.91 5.31 -17.05
N ASP A 136 -9.75 4.89 -18.31
CA ASP A 136 -10.35 3.65 -18.82
C ASP A 136 -9.78 2.39 -18.17
N LEU A 137 -8.54 2.44 -17.70
CA LEU A 137 -7.91 1.34 -16.96
C LEU A 137 -8.47 1.21 -15.54
N LEU A 138 -8.73 2.32 -14.86
CA LEU A 138 -9.04 2.35 -13.42
C LEU A 138 -10.43 1.75 -13.11
N ASP A 139 -10.45 0.59 -12.50
CA ASP A 139 -11.67 -0.06 -12.01
C ASP A 139 -11.81 0.06 -10.49
N MET A 140 -12.70 0.93 -10.03
CA MET A 140 -12.96 1.15 -8.61
C MET A 140 -13.53 -0.05 -7.86
N ARG A 141 -14.04 -1.07 -8.57
CA ARG A 141 -14.45 -2.33 -7.94
C ARG A 141 -13.22 -3.13 -7.53
N VAL A 142 -12.19 -3.14 -8.37
CA VAL A 142 -10.89 -3.76 -8.06
C VAL A 142 -10.26 -3.06 -6.86
N VAL A 143 -10.15 -1.73 -6.89
CA VAL A 143 -9.56 -0.95 -5.78
C VAL A 143 -10.28 -1.22 -4.46
N ARG A 144 -11.61 -1.22 -4.46
CA ARG A 144 -12.38 -1.50 -3.23
C ARG A 144 -12.26 -2.93 -2.77
N SER A 145 -12.17 -3.90 -3.69
CA SER A 145 -11.94 -5.31 -3.34
C SER A 145 -10.57 -5.51 -2.71
N ALA A 146 -9.53 -4.92 -3.30
CA ALA A 146 -8.17 -4.98 -2.76
C ALA A 146 -8.07 -4.26 -1.40
N TRP A 147 -8.74 -3.12 -1.24
CA TRP A 147 -8.80 -2.43 0.05
C TRP A 147 -9.49 -3.29 1.13
N GLN A 148 -10.57 -3.97 0.77
CA GLN A 148 -11.23 -4.89 1.69
C GLN A 148 -10.33 -6.08 2.06
N GLU A 149 -9.52 -6.59 1.13
CA GLU A 149 -8.53 -7.63 1.42
C GLU A 149 -7.47 -7.16 2.43
N VAL A 150 -6.98 -5.93 2.29
CA VAL A 150 -6.06 -5.32 3.27
C VAL A 150 -6.71 -5.25 4.66
N ILE A 151 -7.97 -4.78 4.74
CA ILE A 151 -8.73 -4.70 5.99
C ILE A 151 -8.90 -6.10 6.60
N ASP A 152 -9.40 -7.05 5.83
CA ASP A 152 -9.71 -8.40 6.31
C ASP A 152 -8.46 -9.13 6.78
N ALA A 153 -7.33 -8.96 6.10
CA ALA A 153 -6.07 -9.55 6.50
C ALA A 153 -5.56 -8.92 7.81
N ALA A 154 -5.59 -7.59 7.93
CA ALA A 154 -5.18 -6.92 9.16
C ALA A 154 -6.03 -7.40 10.35
N GLU A 155 -7.36 -7.39 10.22
CA GLU A 155 -8.26 -7.82 11.29
C GLU A 155 -8.07 -9.31 11.67
N ARG A 156 -7.85 -10.18 10.69
CA ARG A 156 -7.63 -11.62 10.93
C ARG A 156 -6.38 -11.90 11.75
N HIS A 157 -5.33 -11.13 11.53
CA HIS A 157 -4.05 -11.31 12.20
C HIS A 157 -3.90 -10.47 13.48
N ASN A 158 -4.83 -9.55 13.76
CA ASN A 158 -4.76 -8.69 14.94
C ASN A 158 -5.06 -9.48 16.23
N ARG A 159 -4.01 -9.71 17.00
CA ARG A 159 -4.07 -10.38 18.31
C ARG A 159 -3.36 -9.51 19.35
N PRO A 160 -4.01 -8.49 19.89
CA PRO A 160 -3.39 -7.57 20.84
C PRO A 160 -2.74 -8.30 22.03
N GLY A 161 -1.48 -7.95 22.30
CA GLY A 161 -0.65 -8.62 23.31
C GLY A 161 0.24 -9.75 22.78
N GLU A 162 -0.01 -10.24 21.57
CA GLU A 162 0.82 -11.21 20.86
C GLU A 162 1.42 -10.59 19.60
N PHE A 163 0.57 -10.16 18.68
CA PHE A 163 0.93 -9.49 17.44
C PHE A 163 -0.15 -8.47 17.09
N THR A 164 0.24 -7.20 16.96
CA THR A 164 -0.69 -6.11 16.66
C THR A 164 -0.59 -5.76 15.17
N THR A 165 -1.73 -5.67 14.50
CA THR A 165 -1.81 -5.18 13.13
C THR A 165 -2.52 -3.85 13.07
N PHE A 166 -2.14 -3.05 12.06
CA PHE A 166 -2.82 -1.81 11.75
C PHE A 166 -3.30 -1.84 10.30
N ILE A 167 -4.51 -1.34 10.06
CA ILE A 167 -4.99 -1.10 8.70
C ILE A 167 -4.30 0.17 8.19
N GLY A 168 -3.71 0.10 7.02
CA GLY A 168 -2.98 1.23 6.45
C GLY A 168 -2.84 1.13 4.94
N TYR A 169 -2.33 2.18 4.35
CA TYR A 169 -1.95 2.25 2.93
C TYR A 169 -0.91 3.33 2.74
N GLU A 170 -0.24 3.34 1.59
CA GLU A 170 0.67 4.42 1.23
C GLU A 170 0.00 5.41 0.30
N PHE A 171 -0.04 6.67 0.71
CA PHE A 171 -0.36 7.79 -0.16
C PHE A 171 0.89 8.33 -0.81
N THR A 172 0.84 8.51 -2.14
CA THR A 172 1.92 9.10 -2.93
C THR A 172 1.41 10.36 -3.60
N ALA A 173 1.99 11.52 -3.26
CA ALA A 173 1.72 12.74 -3.99
C ALA A 173 2.67 12.85 -5.19
N TYR A 174 2.10 13.13 -6.35
CA TYR A 174 2.81 13.31 -7.60
C TYR A 174 2.39 14.61 -8.26
N GLY A 175 3.32 15.39 -8.79
CA GLY A 175 2.99 16.61 -9.51
C GLY A 175 4.24 17.39 -9.94
N PRO A 176 4.10 18.40 -10.81
CA PRO A 176 5.23 19.13 -11.38
C PRO A 176 6.15 19.80 -10.33
N SER A 177 5.59 20.18 -9.19
CA SER A 177 6.31 20.84 -8.10
C SER A 177 6.49 19.94 -6.87
N ILE A 178 5.91 18.73 -6.86
CA ILE A 178 5.89 17.81 -5.71
C ILE A 178 6.22 16.44 -6.26
N ARG A 179 7.51 16.10 -6.26
CA ARG A 179 7.95 14.79 -6.73
C ARG A 179 8.03 13.83 -5.57
N ASN A 180 7.32 12.71 -5.70
CA ASN A 180 7.54 11.52 -4.90
C ASN A 180 7.43 11.71 -3.38
N LEU A 181 6.43 12.45 -2.92
CA LEU A 181 6.14 12.55 -1.50
C LEU A 181 5.27 11.38 -1.06
N HIS A 182 5.90 10.45 -0.38
CA HIS A 182 5.28 9.24 0.14
C HIS A 182 4.98 9.36 1.63
N ARG A 183 3.87 8.80 2.07
CA ARG A 183 3.53 8.66 3.49
C ARG A 183 2.58 7.52 3.74
N ASN A 184 2.85 6.77 4.80
CA ASN A 184 1.97 5.71 5.24
C ASN A 184 0.84 6.31 6.07
N VAL A 185 -0.39 6.10 5.63
CA VAL A 185 -1.60 6.45 6.38
C VAL A 185 -2.01 5.24 7.18
N ILE A 186 -1.96 5.35 8.51
CA ILE A 186 -2.25 4.27 9.47
C ILE A 186 -3.50 4.64 10.27
N PHE A 187 -4.47 3.76 10.30
CA PHE A 187 -5.73 3.97 11.02
C PHE A 187 -5.68 3.40 12.44
N GLN A 188 -6.34 4.10 13.34
CA GLN A 188 -6.58 3.61 14.69
C GLN A 188 -7.83 2.74 14.71
N GLY A 189 -7.64 1.43 14.89
CA GLY A 189 -8.73 0.44 14.96
C GLY A 189 -9.31 0.08 13.61
N SER A 190 -10.42 -0.66 13.64
CA SER A 190 -11.05 -1.32 12.49
C SER A 190 -12.04 -0.45 11.71
N ARG A 191 -12.39 0.71 12.25
CA ARG A 191 -13.27 1.63 11.54
C ARG A 191 -12.47 2.49 10.57
N VAL A 192 -12.59 2.19 9.28
CA VAL A 192 -11.84 2.83 8.21
C VAL A 192 -12.76 3.27 7.07
N PRO A 193 -12.33 4.16 6.15
CA PRO A 193 -13.11 4.54 4.99
C PRO A 193 -13.30 3.37 4.02
N ARG A 194 -14.32 3.47 3.15
CA ARG A 194 -14.64 2.43 2.15
C ARG A 194 -13.59 2.28 1.05
N GLN A 195 -12.69 3.21 0.92
CA GLN A 195 -11.56 3.22 0.00
C GLN A 195 -10.50 4.20 0.51
N PRO A 196 -9.21 3.99 0.21
CA PRO A 196 -8.16 4.95 0.53
C PRO A 196 -8.33 6.25 -0.27
N PHE A 197 -7.83 7.36 0.26
CA PHE A 197 -7.62 8.58 -0.51
C PHE A 197 -6.32 8.45 -1.30
N ARG A 198 -6.38 8.69 -2.60
CA ARG A 198 -5.31 8.33 -3.52
C ARG A 198 -4.84 9.55 -4.31
N GLU A 199 -3.69 9.43 -4.95
CA GLU A 199 -3.20 10.41 -5.92
C GLU A 199 -4.18 10.68 -7.07
N GLN A 200 -5.02 9.70 -7.45
CA GLN A 200 -6.09 9.90 -8.45
C GLN A 200 -7.23 10.78 -7.92
N ASP A 201 -7.35 10.93 -6.61
CA ASP A 201 -8.37 11.80 -6.00
C ASP A 201 -7.86 13.25 -5.87
N SER A 202 -6.55 13.44 -5.61
CA SER A 202 -5.86 14.73 -5.66
C SER A 202 -4.33 14.57 -5.67
N HIS A 203 -3.67 15.47 -6.41
CA HIS A 203 -2.21 15.60 -6.41
C HIS A 203 -1.69 16.51 -5.30
N ASN A 204 -2.58 17.30 -4.67
CA ASN A 204 -2.20 18.17 -3.57
C ASN A 204 -2.17 17.37 -2.27
N PRO A 205 -1.02 17.25 -1.59
CA PRO A 205 -0.94 16.54 -0.32
C PRO A 205 -1.76 17.20 0.80
N GLU A 206 -2.08 18.50 0.70
CA GLU A 206 -2.94 19.16 1.68
C GLU A 206 -4.37 18.63 1.64
N ASP A 207 -4.86 18.18 0.48
CA ASP A 207 -6.19 17.57 0.36
C ASP A 207 -6.29 16.24 1.11
N LEU A 208 -5.15 15.54 1.32
CA LEU A 208 -5.09 14.39 2.21
C LEU A 208 -5.35 14.82 3.67
N TRP A 209 -4.78 15.96 4.10
CA TRP A 209 -5.03 16.47 5.46
C TRP A 209 -6.48 16.82 5.68
N ASP A 210 -7.08 17.51 4.72
CA ASP A 210 -8.50 17.84 4.73
C ASP A 210 -9.39 16.60 4.75
N TRP A 211 -9.00 15.56 4.01
CA TRP A 211 -9.71 14.28 4.04
C TRP A 211 -9.58 13.60 5.40
N MET A 212 -8.40 13.58 6.00
CA MET A 212 -8.17 13.02 7.34
C MET A 212 -8.96 13.79 8.42
N ASP A 213 -9.05 15.11 8.32
CA ASP A 213 -9.85 15.92 9.23
C ASP A 213 -11.36 15.62 9.10
N ARG A 214 -11.85 15.42 7.88
CA ARG A 214 -13.24 14.95 7.66
C ARG A 214 -13.49 13.56 8.25
N LEU A 215 -12.51 12.65 8.20
CA LEU A 215 -12.62 11.34 8.85
C LEU A 215 -12.64 11.47 10.37
N ARG A 216 -11.78 12.31 10.93
CA ARG A 216 -11.74 12.59 12.39
C ARG A 216 -13.07 13.13 12.89
N ALA A 217 -13.71 14.01 12.14
CA ALA A 217 -15.05 14.50 12.47
C ALA A 217 -16.13 13.39 12.48
N GLN A 218 -15.85 12.25 11.82
CA GLN A 218 -16.69 11.06 11.84
C GLN A 218 -16.25 10.01 12.88
N GLY A 219 -15.22 10.33 13.70
CA GLY A 219 -14.65 9.42 14.69
C GLY A 219 -13.75 8.33 14.10
N ILE A 220 -13.13 8.59 12.95
CA ILE A 220 -12.11 7.74 12.34
C ILE A 220 -10.77 8.45 12.49
N GLU A 221 -9.91 7.93 13.37
CA GLU A 221 -8.59 8.50 13.61
C GLU A 221 -7.55 7.82 12.72
N ALA A 222 -6.67 8.63 12.15
CA ALA A 222 -5.53 8.18 11.38
C ALA A 222 -4.34 9.12 11.59
N LEU A 223 -3.14 8.60 11.34
CA LEU A 223 -1.92 9.38 11.27
C LEU A 223 -1.23 9.13 9.93
N ALA A 224 -0.47 10.10 9.45
CA ALA A 224 0.31 9.98 8.22
C ALA A 224 1.80 10.13 8.55
N ILE A 225 2.57 9.08 8.25
CA ILE A 225 4.00 9.01 8.54
C ILE A 225 4.76 9.25 7.23
N PRO A 226 5.38 10.44 7.03
CA PRO A 226 6.22 10.66 5.88
C PRO A 226 7.47 9.78 5.98
N HIS A 227 7.81 9.17 4.87
CA HIS A 227 9.06 8.44 4.70
C HIS A 227 9.63 8.85 3.36
N ASN A 228 10.82 8.54 3.06
CA ASN A 228 11.61 8.93 1.91
C ASN A 228 11.20 10.28 1.24
N SER A 229 12.18 11.05 0.88
CA SER A 229 12.05 12.25 0.03
C SER A 229 12.69 11.98 -1.34
N ASN A 230 12.49 10.80 -1.91
CA ASN A 230 13.14 10.36 -3.12
C ASN A 230 12.82 11.31 -4.29
N GLY A 231 13.84 11.99 -4.77
CA GLY A 231 13.72 12.87 -5.92
C GLY A 231 13.08 14.24 -5.65
N SER A 232 13.01 14.66 -4.39
CA SER A 232 12.64 16.03 -4.01
C SER A 232 13.85 16.95 -3.97
#